data_44f7b5851354b835072c9501126d476c
#
_entry.id   44f7b5851354b835072c9501126d476c
#
_cell.length_a   1.000
_cell.length_b   1.000
_cell.length_c   1.000
_cell.angle_alpha   90.00
_cell.angle_beta   90.00
_cell.angle_gamma   90.00
#
_symmetry.space_group_name_H-M   'P 1'
#
loop_
_entity.id
_entity.type
_entity.pdbx_description
1 polymer ?
#
loop_
_entity_poly.entity_id
_entity_poly.type
_entity_poly.pdbx_seq_one_letter_code
_entity_poly.pdbx_strand_id
1 'polypeptide(L)'
;MASKRLRHVLKVFSSVGLLSYREKHLPQDQQTTPVKLRQAFEQLGPSFVKIGQILSTRSDLLPEAYIRELSKLQSSVPPLNKEEVMTAIRRELPSGLSDSFLDFSEEPLASGSVAQTHRARLLSGQEVIVKIQRPGIDEVVKEDIQLLIKLARHIPKHFIPMVDVQEVLENLRETLIKELDFRNEAEAMKRFKANNRAVACLGVPKVYDTFTTPHLIVEEYIDGIPLNDYSQLIEAGYDLEDVGKKLMLSFIKQVFKDGYFHGDPHPGNLLVRDGKICFIDFGIMGELEVGMRASLNDILYSFTAQDVDGMTKAILSVTQFDNGLNRAVLSQDVEQMLGRYSGVDLGSLSMTDLLEDLLAIFQNNHLKASSQITILEKASLQIEGIFRELAPNMDLMTLAKDYFLENMGPDMLKQALNKESILIELFYLIRNGKNIPRRLHQLLEQILNGRIVVNHDFINFSGRIKVFEKVLNNLVLALLTLGFLLSGALLANKSGFENLAWLFLGLGTFLALITVVRIIFKKKG
;
A
#
# COMPACT_ATOMS: atom_id res chain seq x y z
N MET A 1 14.20 -15.89 -36.58
CA MET A 1 13.87 -16.54 -35.29
C MET A 1 12.41 -16.32 -34.88
N ALA A 2 11.86 -15.13 -34.99
CA ALA A 2 10.47 -14.79 -34.57
C ALA A 2 9.37 -15.75 -35.12
N SER A 3 9.46 -16.25 -36.34
CA SER A 3 8.47 -17.17 -36.91
C SER A 3 8.46 -18.57 -36.26
N LYS A 4 9.61 -19.06 -35.75
CA LYS A 4 9.68 -20.35 -35.05
C LYS A 4 9.13 -20.22 -33.63
N ARG A 5 9.48 -19.12 -32.91
CA ARG A 5 9.00 -18.84 -31.56
C ARG A 5 7.49 -18.60 -31.56
N LEU A 6 6.97 -17.83 -32.50
CA LEU A 6 5.52 -17.63 -32.68
C LEU A 6 4.76 -18.97 -32.86
N ARG A 7 5.27 -19.85 -33.75
CA ARG A 7 4.66 -21.18 -33.95
C ARG A 7 4.69 -22.02 -32.67
N HIS A 8 5.77 -21.93 -31.89
CA HIS A 8 5.89 -22.64 -30.62
C HIS A 8 4.86 -22.13 -29.61
N VAL A 9 4.75 -20.82 -29.43
CA VAL A 9 3.76 -20.19 -28.52
C VAL A 9 2.33 -20.58 -28.91
N LEU A 10 1.98 -20.47 -30.19
CA LEU A 10 0.64 -20.85 -30.67
C LEU A 10 0.37 -22.35 -30.50
N LYS A 11 1.37 -23.19 -30.69
CA LYS A 11 1.26 -24.64 -30.48
C LYS A 11 1.00 -24.95 -29.01
N VAL A 12 1.73 -24.33 -28.08
CA VAL A 12 1.54 -24.52 -26.63
C VAL A 12 0.15 -24.02 -26.21
N PHE A 13 -0.26 -22.82 -26.59
CA PHE A 13 -1.60 -22.31 -26.28
C PHE A 13 -2.73 -23.19 -26.83
N SER A 14 -2.52 -23.76 -28.02
CA SER A 14 -3.46 -24.72 -28.60
C SER A 14 -3.47 -26.05 -27.85
N SER A 15 -2.30 -26.59 -27.48
CA SER A 15 -2.16 -27.88 -26.79
C SER A 15 -2.78 -27.90 -25.41
N VAL A 16 -2.70 -26.78 -24.67
CA VAL A 16 -3.35 -26.63 -23.35
C VAL A 16 -4.84 -26.23 -23.45
N GLY A 17 -5.35 -26.05 -24.67
CA GLY A 17 -6.77 -25.73 -24.91
C GLY A 17 -7.18 -24.29 -24.61
N LEU A 18 -6.23 -23.35 -24.51
CA LEU A 18 -6.51 -21.91 -24.32
C LEU A 18 -7.25 -21.27 -25.49
N LEU A 19 -7.18 -21.84 -26.67
CA LEU A 19 -7.88 -21.39 -27.88
C LEU A 19 -9.27 -22.02 -28.03
N SER A 20 -9.73 -22.83 -27.07
CA SER A 20 -11.02 -23.54 -27.12
C SER A 20 -12.17 -22.63 -26.70
N TYR A 21 -13.14 -22.43 -27.59
CA TYR A 21 -14.33 -21.58 -27.37
C TYR A 21 -15.34 -22.14 -26.34
N ARG A 22 -15.20 -23.38 -25.92
CA ARG A 22 -16.22 -24.09 -25.11
C ARG A 22 -16.30 -23.69 -23.64
N GLU A 23 -15.25 -23.11 -23.05
CA GLU A 23 -15.20 -22.82 -21.61
C GLU A 23 -15.84 -21.49 -21.20
N LYS A 24 -16.17 -20.62 -22.15
CA LYS A 24 -16.72 -19.27 -21.88
C LYS A 24 -18.10 -19.23 -21.22
N HIS A 25 -18.82 -20.34 -21.25
CA HIS A 25 -20.18 -20.46 -20.73
C HIS A 25 -20.25 -21.23 -19.40
N LEU A 26 -19.10 -21.60 -18.82
CA LEU A 26 -19.05 -22.27 -17.52
C LEU A 26 -18.99 -21.22 -16.40
N PRO A 27 -19.57 -21.51 -15.21
CA PRO A 27 -19.36 -20.73 -14.01
C PRO A 27 -17.88 -20.55 -13.70
N GLN A 28 -17.51 -19.44 -13.04
CA GLN A 28 -16.10 -19.07 -12.78
C GLN A 28 -15.32 -20.16 -12.01
N ASP A 29 -15.97 -20.87 -11.11
CA ASP A 29 -15.45 -22.00 -10.33
C ASP A 29 -15.17 -23.26 -11.14
N GLN A 30 -15.75 -23.38 -12.33
CA GLN A 30 -15.58 -24.52 -13.26
C GLN A 30 -14.65 -24.20 -14.43
N GLN A 31 -14.12 -22.98 -14.51
CA GLN A 31 -13.22 -22.59 -15.59
C GLN A 31 -11.81 -23.13 -15.33
N THR A 32 -11.31 -23.96 -16.27
CA THR A 32 -9.94 -24.50 -16.22
C THR A 32 -8.93 -23.59 -16.91
N THR A 33 -9.38 -22.49 -17.50
CA THR A 33 -8.55 -21.55 -18.28
C THR A 33 -7.38 -20.93 -17.47
N PRO A 34 -7.55 -20.51 -16.19
CA PRO A 34 -6.44 -20.02 -15.38
C PRO A 34 -5.33 -21.06 -15.18
N VAL A 35 -5.70 -22.33 -14.87
CA VAL A 35 -4.75 -23.44 -14.73
C VAL A 35 -4.01 -23.70 -16.04
N LYS A 36 -4.73 -23.70 -17.15
CA LYS A 36 -4.16 -23.89 -18.49
C LYS A 36 -3.19 -22.78 -18.87
N LEU A 37 -3.49 -21.52 -18.50
CA LEU A 37 -2.59 -20.41 -18.72
C LEU A 37 -1.28 -20.57 -17.95
N ARG A 38 -1.34 -20.96 -16.68
CA ARG A 38 -0.16 -21.26 -15.88
C ARG A 38 0.68 -22.37 -16.52
N GLN A 39 0.05 -23.48 -16.87
CA GLN A 39 0.71 -24.61 -17.54
C GLN A 39 1.36 -24.20 -18.88
N ALA A 40 0.71 -23.34 -19.65
CA ALA A 40 1.28 -22.81 -20.87
C ALA A 40 2.53 -21.97 -20.57
N PHE A 41 2.50 -21.12 -19.56
CA PHE A 41 3.64 -20.29 -19.18
C PHE A 41 4.82 -21.14 -18.70
N GLU A 42 4.58 -22.18 -17.92
CA GLU A 42 5.59 -23.16 -17.51
C GLU A 42 6.25 -23.85 -18.72
N GLN A 43 5.44 -24.30 -19.72
CA GLN A 43 5.94 -24.93 -20.94
C GLN A 43 6.71 -23.99 -21.86
N LEU A 44 6.35 -22.70 -21.89
CA LEU A 44 7.00 -21.68 -22.72
C LEU A 44 8.36 -21.23 -22.16
N GLY A 45 8.62 -21.53 -20.89
CA GLY A 45 9.93 -21.36 -20.26
C GLY A 45 10.11 -20.07 -19.46
N PRO A 46 11.35 -19.75 -19.06
CA PRO A 46 11.67 -18.75 -18.03
C PRO A 46 11.09 -17.36 -18.26
N SER A 47 11.12 -16.86 -19.51
CA SER A 47 10.56 -15.55 -19.87
C SER A 47 9.05 -15.46 -19.62
N PHE A 48 8.28 -16.50 -19.97
CA PHE A 48 6.84 -16.56 -19.73
C PHE A 48 6.52 -16.79 -18.25
N VAL A 49 7.35 -17.56 -17.53
CA VAL A 49 7.24 -17.70 -16.07
C VAL A 49 7.38 -16.34 -15.41
N LYS A 50 8.40 -15.55 -15.79
CA LYS A 50 8.59 -14.19 -15.24
C LYS A 50 7.43 -13.25 -15.60
N ILE A 51 6.96 -13.28 -16.85
CA ILE A 51 5.77 -12.55 -17.30
C ILE A 51 4.57 -12.91 -16.42
N GLY A 52 4.33 -14.20 -16.17
CA GLY A 52 3.23 -14.67 -15.34
C GLY A 52 3.35 -14.23 -13.89
N GLN A 53 4.56 -14.23 -13.33
CA GLN A 53 4.82 -13.74 -11.98
C GLN A 53 4.50 -12.26 -11.83
N ILE A 54 4.90 -11.41 -12.80
CA ILE A 54 4.53 -9.99 -12.78
C ILE A 54 3.02 -9.83 -12.95
N LEU A 55 2.40 -10.58 -13.86
CA LEU A 55 0.95 -10.54 -14.03
C LEU A 55 0.19 -10.99 -12.78
N SER A 56 0.75 -11.90 -11.98
CA SER A 56 0.15 -12.31 -10.70
C SER A 56 0.16 -11.23 -9.62
N THR A 57 0.93 -10.17 -9.81
CA THR A 57 0.93 -9.01 -8.90
C THR A 57 -0.02 -7.89 -9.35
N ARG A 58 -0.80 -8.10 -10.40
CA ARG A 58 -1.61 -7.09 -11.08
C ARG A 58 -3.10 -7.46 -11.02
N SER A 59 -3.71 -7.28 -9.83
CA SER A 59 -5.16 -7.48 -9.62
C SER A 59 -6.03 -6.48 -10.40
N ASP A 60 -5.42 -5.38 -10.85
CA ASP A 60 -6.03 -4.41 -11.74
C ASP A 60 -6.21 -4.92 -13.18
N LEU A 61 -5.46 -5.96 -13.58
CA LEU A 61 -5.41 -6.44 -14.97
C LEU A 61 -6.10 -7.77 -15.18
N LEU A 62 -6.06 -8.65 -14.18
CA LEU A 62 -6.55 -10.02 -14.30
C LEU A 62 -7.55 -10.34 -13.19
N PRO A 63 -8.58 -11.17 -13.51
CA PRO A 63 -9.47 -11.72 -12.49
C PRO A 63 -8.69 -12.55 -11.46
N GLU A 64 -9.18 -12.57 -10.22
CA GLU A 64 -8.55 -13.25 -9.07
C GLU A 64 -8.17 -14.71 -9.34
N ALA A 65 -9.00 -15.46 -10.07
CA ALA A 65 -8.72 -16.86 -10.41
C ALA A 65 -7.41 -17.00 -11.22
N TYR A 66 -7.10 -16.05 -12.10
CA TYR A 66 -5.84 -16.03 -12.87
C TYR A 66 -4.65 -15.65 -11.98
N ILE A 67 -4.83 -14.66 -11.12
CA ILE A 67 -3.80 -14.22 -10.18
C ILE A 67 -3.40 -15.37 -9.27
N ARG A 68 -4.37 -16.06 -8.67
CA ARG A 68 -4.17 -17.22 -7.81
C ARG A 68 -3.42 -18.36 -8.50
N GLU A 69 -3.71 -18.61 -9.76
CA GLU A 69 -2.98 -19.65 -10.51
C GLU A 69 -1.59 -19.19 -10.92
N LEU A 70 -1.45 -17.95 -11.42
CA LEU A 70 -0.15 -17.43 -11.84
C LEU A 70 0.82 -17.21 -10.66
N SER A 71 0.32 -16.96 -9.45
CA SER A 71 1.16 -16.86 -8.25
C SER A 71 1.83 -18.18 -7.85
N LYS A 72 1.33 -19.32 -8.37
CA LYS A 72 1.94 -20.63 -8.19
C LYS A 72 3.14 -20.89 -9.11
N LEU A 73 3.41 -19.99 -10.07
CA LEU A 73 4.55 -20.09 -10.96
C LEU A 73 5.87 -20.01 -10.17
N GLN A 74 6.56 -21.13 -10.09
CA GLN A 74 7.84 -21.19 -9.41
C GLN A 74 8.99 -20.80 -10.36
N SER A 75 9.93 -20.02 -9.84
CA SER A 75 11.12 -19.60 -10.59
C SER A 75 12.20 -20.69 -10.68
N SER A 76 11.96 -21.89 -10.15
CA SER A 76 12.95 -22.96 -10.16
C SER A 76 13.23 -23.41 -11.60
N VAL A 77 14.37 -23.02 -12.11
CA VAL A 77 14.87 -23.39 -13.43
C VAL A 77 16.18 -24.16 -13.22
N PRO A 78 16.48 -25.17 -14.05
CA PRO A 78 17.76 -25.86 -13.94
C PRO A 78 18.95 -24.89 -13.90
N PRO A 79 19.95 -25.10 -13.05
CA PRO A 79 21.09 -24.20 -12.94
C PRO A 79 21.87 -24.14 -14.25
N LEU A 80 22.49 -22.99 -14.49
CA LEU A 80 23.48 -22.83 -15.54
C LEU A 80 24.67 -23.76 -15.27
N ASN A 81 25.27 -24.26 -16.30
CA ASN A 81 26.52 -25.00 -16.13
C ASN A 81 27.70 -24.03 -15.82
N LYS A 82 28.78 -24.60 -15.31
CA LYS A 82 29.98 -23.84 -14.91
C LYS A 82 30.53 -22.94 -16.03
N GLU A 83 30.54 -23.42 -17.27
CA GLU A 83 31.07 -22.66 -18.41
C GLU A 83 30.20 -21.45 -18.77
N GLU A 84 28.88 -21.61 -18.69
CA GLU A 84 27.92 -20.52 -18.89
C GLU A 84 28.08 -19.44 -17.81
N VAL A 85 28.18 -19.83 -16.53
CA VAL A 85 28.41 -18.93 -15.39
C VAL A 85 29.72 -18.15 -15.58
N MET A 86 30.82 -18.88 -15.87
CA MET A 86 32.11 -18.25 -16.06
C MET A 86 32.17 -17.32 -17.27
N THR A 87 31.41 -17.65 -18.32
CA THR A 87 31.30 -16.79 -19.51
C THR A 87 30.53 -15.51 -19.18
N ALA A 88 29.43 -15.64 -18.45
CA ALA A 88 28.64 -14.49 -18.01
C ALA A 88 29.48 -13.54 -17.11
N ILE A 89 30.22 -14.10 -16.13
CA ILE A 89 31.08 -13.30 -15.25
C ILE A 89 32.17 -12.59 -16.04
N ARG A 90 32.89 -13.28 -16.94
CA ARG A 90 33.95 -12.66 -17.76
C ARG A 90 33.45 -11.52 -18.63
N ARG A 91 32.20 -11.61 -19.08
CA ARG A 91 31.58 -10.54 -19.86
C ARG A 91 31.34 -9.29 -19.03
N GLU A 92 30.90 -9.46 -17.78
CA GLU A 92 30.53 -8.36 -16.90
C GLU A 92 31.72 -7.83 -16.07
N LEU A 93 32.70 -8.69 -15.77
CA LEU A 93 33.93 -8.34 -15.05
C LEU A 93 35.16 -8.60 -15.92
N PRO A 94 35.58 -7.63 -16.74
CA PRO A 94 36.71 -7.82 -17.67
C PRO A 94 38.05 -8.11 -16.98
N SER A 95 38.23 -7.64 -15.73
CA SER A 95 39.41 -7.96 -14.93
C SER A 95 39.51 -9.43 -14.51
N GLY A 96 38.44 -10.18 -14.68
CA GLY A 96 38.39 -11.59 -14.34
C GLY A 96 37.94 -11.88 -12.91
N LEU A 97 37.65 -13.17 -12.68
CA LEU A 97 37.13 -13.64 -11.38
C LEU A 97 38.23 -13.56 -10.28
N SER A 98 39.46 -13.94 -10.61
CA SER A 98 40.60 -13.96 -9.68
C SER A 98 41.00 -12.59 -9.17
N ASP A 99 40.77 -11.54 -9.96
CA ASP A 99 41.09 -10.17 -9.59
C ASP A 99 40.01 -9.50 -8.75
N SER A 100 38.86 -10.17 -8.62
CA SER A 100 37.69 -9.67 -7.88
C SER A 100 37.40 -10.50 -6.63
N PHE A 101 37.58 -11.81 -6.69
CA PHE A 101 37.16 -12.74 -5.64
C PHE A 101 38.29 -13.66 -5.21
N LEU A 102 38.42 -13.88 -3.89
CA LEU A 102 39.27 -14.90 -3.29
C LEU A 102 38.74 -16.30 -3.53
N ASP A 103 37.42 -16.43 -3.45
CA ASP A 103 36.68 -17.68 -3.59
C ASP A 103 35.35 -17.42 -4.25
N PHE A 104 34.90 -18.36 -5.08
CA PHE A 104 33.61 -18.32 -5.77
C PHE A 104 33.00 -19.71 -5.79
N SER A 105 31.82 -19.87 -5.17
CA SER A 105 31.12 -21.15 -5.15
C SER A 105 30.59 -21.47 -6.56
N GLU A 106 31.00 -22.62 -7.09
CA GLU A 106 30.48 -23.13 -8.36
C GLU A 106 29.03 -23.60 -8.26
N GLU A 107 28.64 -24.10 -7.08
CA GLU A 107 27.27 -24.49 -6.80
C GLU A 107 26.43 -23.24 -6.49
N PRO A 108 25.30 -23.06 -7.21
CA PRO A 108 24.43 -21.94 -6.95
C PRO A 108 23.67 -22.09 -5.64
N LEU A 109 23.49 -20.99 -4.91
CA LEU A 109 22.57 -20.92 -3.78
C LEU A 109 21.10 -20.97 -4.24
N ALA A 110 20.82 -20.34 -5.37
CA ALA A 110 19.48 -20.31 -5.97
C ALA A 110 19.58 -20.17 -7.48
N SER A 111 18.60 -20.72 -8.19
CA SER A 111 18.49 -20.66 -9.64
C SER A 111 17.09 -20.23 -10.04
N GLY A 112 16.96 -18.97 -10.40
CA GLY A 112 15.71 -18.34 -10.83
C GLY A 112 15.51 -18.33 -12.34
N SER A 113 14.37 -17.82 -12.77
CA SER A 113 14.01 -17.69 -14.19
C SER A 113 14.90 -16.70 -14.95
N VAL A 114 15.34 -15.63 -14.31
CA VAL A 114 16.15 -14.57 -14.91
C VAL A 114 17.62 -14.66 -14.55
N ALA A 115 17.93 -15.08 -13.32
CA ALA A 115 19.26 -15.04 -12.75
C ALA A 115 19.58 -16.27 -11.91
N GLN A 116 20.85 -16.45 -11.65
CA GLN A 116 21.39 -17.45 -10.75
C GLN A 116 22.26 -16.76 -9.69
N THR A 117 22.18 -17.24 -8.46
CA THR A 117 22.82 -16.63 -7.30
C THR A 117 23.93 -17.54 -6.77
N HIS A 118 25.10 -16.99 -6.55
CA HIS A 118 26.27 -17.70 -6.04
C HIS A 118 26.82 -17.01 -4.80
N ARG A 119 27.41 -17.80 -3.88
CA ARG A 119 28.20 -17.29 -2.77
C ARG A 119 29.62 -17.08 -3.23
N ALA A 120 30.22 -15.97 -2.82
CA ALA A 120 31.60 -15.66 -3.12
C ALA A 120 32.26 -14.92 -1.94
N ARG A 121 33.60 -14.78 -1.99
CA ARG A 121 34.34 -13.97 -1.05
C ARG A 121 35.22 -12.97 -1.82
N LEU A 122 35.06 -11.69 -1.52
CA LEU A 122 35.86 -10.63 -2.12
C LEU A 122 37.36 -10.75 -1.68
N LEU A 123 38.28 -10.16 -2.46
CA LEU A 123 39.67 -10.05 -2.09
C LEU A 123 39.89 -9.37 -0.73
N SER A 124 39.00 -8.51 -0.33
CA SER A 124 38.96 -7.86 0.98
C SER A 124 38.45 -8.75 2.13
N GLY A 125 38.10 -10.02 1.83
CA GLY A 125 37.65 -11.02 2.80
C GLY A 125 36.16 -11.04 3.11
N GLN A 126 35.36 -10.08 2.62
CA GLN A 126 33.91 -10.05 2.85
C GLN A 126 33.22 -11.17 2.07
N GLU A 127 32.23 -11.80 2.74
CA GLU A 127 31.35 -12.75 2.09
C GLU A 127 30.24 -12.00 1.35
N VAL A 128 30.00 -12.41 0.12
CA VAL A 128 29.05 -11.75 -0.78
C VAL A 128 28.19 -12.75 -1.54
N ILE A 129 27.07 -12.26 -2.00
CA ILE A 129 26.20 -12.86 -2.99
C ILE A 129 26.50 -12.23 -4.35
N VAL A 130 26.61 -13.06 -5.35
CA VAL A 130 26.76 -12.66 -6.75
C VAL A 130 25.53 -13.18 -7.51
N LYS A 131 24.61 -12.28 -7.88
CA LYS A 131 23.48 -12.59 -8.74
C LYS A 131 23.90 -12.35 -10.18
N ILE A 132 23.83 -13.37 -11.02
CA ILE A 132 24.28 -13.34 -12.41
C ILE A 132 23.08 -13.59 -13.30
N GLN A 133 22.81 -12.70 -14.21
CA GLN A 133 21.74 -12.84 -15.19
C GLN A 133 22.06 -13.97 -16.17
N ARG A 134 21.02 -14.75 -16.52
CA ARG A 134 21.16 -15.79 -17.53
C ARG A 134 21.54 -15.21 -18.89
N PRO A 135 22.57 -15.74 -19.58
CA PRO A 135 23.00 -15.22 -20.87
C PRO A 135 21.84 -15.14 -21.88
N GLY A 136 21.64 -13.96 -22.47
CA GLY A 136 20.64 -13.72 -23.50
C GLY A 136 19.19 -13.68 -23.03
N ILE A 137 18.92 -13.74 -21.73
CA ILE A 137 17.53 -13.72 -21.20
C ILE A 137 16.83 -12.39 -21.51
N ASP A 138 17.55 -11.28 -21.51
CA ASP A 138 17.04 -9.96 -21.83
C ASP A 138 16.53 -9.86 -23.28
N GLU A 139 17.23 -10.48 -24.24
CA GLU A 139 16.82 -10.57 -25.64
C GLU A 139 15.57 -11.46 -25.77
N VAL A 140 15.56 -12.62 -25.12
CA VAL A 140 14.44 -13.56 -25.13
C VAL A 140 13.18 -12.93 -24.54
N VAL A 141 13.30 -12.25 -23.40
CA VAL A 141 12.16 -11.55 -22.75
C VAL A 141 11.63 -10.44 -23.64
N LYS A 142 12.51 -9.63 -24.26
CA LYS A 142 12.12 -8.57 -25.20
C LYS A 142 11.41 -9.14 -26.43
N GLU A 143 11.90 -10.24 -26.98
CA GLU A 143 11.24 -10.92 -28.13
C GLU A 143 9.87 -11.49 -27.73
N ASP A 144 9.77 -12.16 -26.59
CA ASP A 144 8.54 -12.80 -26.14
C ASP A 144 7.44 -11.78 -25.79
N ILE A 145 7.78 -10.67 -25.11
CA ILE A 145 6.79 -9.61 -24.83
C ILE A 145 6.32 -8.91 -26.11
N GLN A 146 7.23 -8.65 -27.07
CA GLN A 146 6.85 -8.10 -28.36
C GLN A 146 5.93 -9.04 -29.15
N LEU A 147 6.16 -10.35 -29.03
CA LEU A 147 5.30 -11.36 -29.60
C LEU A 147 3.91 -11.32 -29.00
N LEU A 148 3.80 -11.23 -27.66
CA LEU A 148 2.53 -11.11 -26.97
C LEU A 148 1.77 -9.84 -27.38
N ILE A 149 2.46 -8.69 -27.47
CA ILE A 149 1.86 -7.43 -27.92
C ILE A 149 1.31 -7.58 -29.37
N LYS A 150 2.06 -8.24 -30.26
CA LYS A 150 1.59 -8.50 -31.65
C LYS A 150 0.37 -9.42 -31.66
N LEU A 151 0.35 -10.46 -30.84
CA LEU A 151 -0.81 -11.37 -30.73
C LEU A 151 -2.03 -10.65 -30.18
N ALA A 152 -1.85 -9.83 -29.14
CA ALA A 152 -2.92 -9.07 -28.51
C ALA A 152 -3.66 -8.13 -29.47
N ARG A 153 -2.96 -7.57 -30.47
CA ARG A 153 -3.59 -6.73 -31.51
C ARG A 153 -4.66 -7.46 -32.34
N HIS A 154 -4.63 -8.78 -32.35
CA HIS A 154 -5.60 -9.61 -33.10
C HIS A 154 -6.73 -10.12 -32.18
N ILE A 155 -6.68 -9.84 -30.87
CA ILE A 155 -7.75 -10.17 -29.94
C ILE A 155 -8.84 -9.11 -30.07
N PRO A 156 -10.07 -9.49 -30.48
CA PRO A 156 -11.17 -8.52 -30.58
C PRO A 156 -11.48 -7.89 -29.22
N LYS A 157 -11.69 -6.58 -29.16
CA LYS A 157 -11.94 -5.81 -27.90
C LYS A 157 -13.14 -6.32 -27.09
N HIS A 158 -14.09 -7.01 -27.71
CA HIS A 158 -15.23 -7.61 -27.00
C HIS A 158 -14.90 -8.89 -26.22
N PHE A 159 -13.67 -9.42 -26.37
CA PHE A 159 -13.23 -10.61 -25.64
C PHE A 159 -12.84 -10.31 -24.19
N ILE A 160 -12.34 -9.10 -23.92
CA ILE A 160 -12.02 -8.61 -22.57
C ILE A 160 -12.50 -7.15 -22.51
N PRO A 161 -13.81 -6.93 -22.25
CA PRO A 161 -14.44 -5.62 -22.46
C PRO A 161 -13.93 -4.50 -21.54
N MET A 162 -13.26 -4.83 -20.43
CA MET A 162 -12.86 -3.87 -19.40
C MET A 162 -11.35 -3.59 -19.35
N VAL A 163 -10.55 -4.27 -20.19
CA VAL A 163 -9.07 -4.18 -20.13
C VAL A 163 -8.52 -3.86 -21.51
N ASP A 164 -7.77 -2.78 -21.66
CA ASP A 164 -6.95 -2.55 -22.83
C ASP A 164 -5.70 -3.44 -22.76
N VAL A 165 -5.79 -4.64 -23.36
CA VAL A 165 -4.71 -5.63 -23.34
C VAL A 165 -3.40 -5.08 -23.92
N GLN A 166 -3.47 -4.08 -24.81
CA GLN A 166 -2.27 -3.46 -25.39
C GLN A 166 -1.57 -2.58 -24.35
N GLU A 167 -2.33 -1.75 -23.65
CA GLU A 167 -1.80 -0.90 -22.56
C GLU A 167 -1.18 -1.76 -21.47
N VAL A 168 -1.86 -2.84 -21.08
CA VAL A 168 -1.36 -3.83 -20.10
C VAL A 168 -0.02 -4.40 -20.51
N LEU A 169 0.10 -4.86 -21.75
CA LEU A 169 1.33 -5.48 -22.23
C LEU A 169 2.47 -4.47 -22.44
N GLU A 170 2.17 -3.21 -22.77
CA GLU A 170 3.17 -2.15 -22.79
C GLU A 170 3.69 -1.81 -21.39
N ASN A 171 2.80 -1.68 -20.41
CA ASN A 171 3.18 -1.47 -18.99
C ASN A 171 4.01 -2.66 -18.47
N LEU A 172 3.61 -3.89 -18.82
CA LEU A 172 4.34 -5.10 -18.50
C LEU A 172 5.73 -5.10 -19.12
N ARG A 173 5.85 -4.65 -20.37
CA ARG A 173 7.15 -4.50 -21.06
C ARG A 173 8.09 -3.57 -20.31
N GLU A 174 7.59 -2.41 -19.88
CA GLU A 174 8.39 -1.44 -19.13
C GLU A 174 8.86 -2.02 -17.79
N THR A 175 7.97 -2.70 -17.08
CA THR A 175 8.29 -3.37 -15.82
C THR A 175 9.36 -4.45 -15.99
N LEU A 176 9.19 -5.32 -17.01
CA LEU A 176 10.17 -6.36 -17.33
C LEU A 176 11.54 -5.80 -17.69
N ILE A 177 11.60 -4.74 -18.51
CA ILE A 177 12.87 -4.10 -18.87
C ILE A 177 13.57 -3.51 -17.63
N LYS A 178 12.82 -2.92 -16.70
CA LYS A 178 13.37 -2.40 -15.45
C LYS A 178 13.94 -3.52 -14.57
N GLU A 179 13.24 -4.64 -14.44
CA GLU A 179 13.70 -5.79 -13.65
C GLU A 179 14.91 -6.52 -14.27
N LEU A 180 15.11 -6.41 -15.58
CA LEU A 180 16.29 -7.00 -16.23
C LEU A 180 17.58 -6.20 -16.02
N ASP A 181 17.53 -5.01 -15.45
CA ASP A 181 18.71 -4.20 -15.15
C ASP A 181 18.95 -4.17 -13.63
N PHE A 182 19.92 -4.95 -13.15
CA PHE A 182 20.25 -5.06 -11.74
C PHE A 182 20.70 -3.75 -11.07
N ARG A 183 21.06 -2.72 -11.85
CA ARG A 183 21.31 -1.40 -11.30
C ARG A 183 20.07 -0.80 -10.64
N ASN A 184 18.87 -1.13 -11.15
CA ASN A 184 17.61 -0.71 -10.54
C ASN A 184 17.40 -1.36 -9.16
N GLU A 185 17.72 -2.65 -9.02
CA GLU A 185 17.70 -3.35 -7.72
C GLU A 185 18.72 -2.74 -6.76
N ALA A 186 19.95 -2.48 -7.21
CA ALA A 186 20.99 -1.82 -6.43
C ALA A 186 20.56 -0.43 -5.93
N GLU A 187 19.95 0.39 -6.78
CA GLU A 187 19.43 1.70 -6.39
C GLU A 187 18.23 1.59 -5.43
N ALA A 188 17.36 0.61 -5.63
CA ALA A 188 16.26 0.33 -4.72
C ALA A 188 16.76 -0.02 -3.31
N MET A 189 17.78 -0.88 -3.20
CA MET A 189 18.43 -1.23 -1.95
C MET A 189 19.02 -0.01 -1.23
N LYS A 190 19.74 0.83 -1.95
CA LYS A 190 20.35 2.06 -1.40
C LYS A 190 19.30 3.04 -0.92
N ARG A 191 18.26 3.27 -1.71
CA ARG A 191 17.15 4.17 -1.35
C ARG A 191 16.40 3.64 -0.14
N PHE A 192 16.09 2.35 -0.10
CA PHE A 192 15.41 1.72 1.03
C PHE A 192 16.25 1.83 2.30
N LYS A 193 17.56 1.56 2.21
CA LYS A 193 18.53 1.71 3.31
C LYS A 193 18.59 3.15 3.82
N ALA A 194 18.61 4.13 2.91
CA ALA A 194 18.64 5.55 3.26
C ALA A 194 17.36 5.98 4.00
N ASN A 195 16.18 5.58 3.51
CA ASN A 195 14.91 5.87 4.14
C ASN A 195 14.80 5.26 5.54
N ASN A 196 15.41 4.08 5.74
CA ASN A 196 15.33 3.33 7.00
C ASN A 196 16.57 3.48 7.89
N ARG A 197 17.46 4.44 7.62
CA ARG A 197 18.71 4.62 8.39
C ARG A 197 18.49 4.79 9.90
N ALA A 198 17.39 5.41 10.31
CA ALA A 198 17.03 5.62 11.71
C ALA A 198 16.29 4.43 12.35
N VAL A 199 15.95 3.39 11.58
CA VAL A 199 15.21 2.21 12.05
C VAL A 199 16.22 1.12 12.42
N ALA A 200 16.51 1.00 13.70
CA ALA A 200 17.56 0.10 14.19
C ALA A 200 17.28 -1.39 13.91
N CYS A 201 16.00 -1.77 13.84
CA CYS A 201 15.58 -3.16 13.64
C CYS A 201 15.52 -3.59 12.16
N LEU A 202 15.90 -2.74 11.20
CA LEU A 202 15.94 -3.11 9.78
C LEU A 202 17.37 -3.26 9.29
N GLY A 203 17.59 -4.27 8.44
CA GLY A 203 18.81 -4.54 7.73
C GLY A 203 18.60 -4.53 6.21
N VAL A 204 19.63 -4.09 5.50
CA VAL A 204 19.69 -4.13 4.02
C VAL A 204 21.12 -4.51 3.67
N PRO A 205 21.35 -5.51 2.81
CA PRO A 205 22.68 -5.87 2.37
C PRO A 205 23.42 -4.67 1.79
N LYS A 206 24.74 -4.65 1.97
CA LYS A 206 25.58 -3.66 1.32
C LYS A 206 25.73 -4.03 -0.16
N VAL A 207 25.45 -3.11 -1.06
CA VAL A 207 25.74 -3.27 -2.49
C VAL A 207 27.19 -2.85 -2.76
N TYR A 208 27.89 -3.62 -3.61
CA TYR A 208 29.23 -3.34 -4.06
C TYR A 208 29.18 -2.78 -5.49
N ASP A 209 29.04 -1.46 -5.60
CA ASP A 209 28.84 -0.75 -6.87
C ASP A 209 29.93 -1.00 -7.92
N THR A 210 31.18 -1.19 -7.48
CA THR A 210 32.32 -1.47 -8.36
C THR A 210 32.15 -2.76 -9.16
N PHE A 211 31.31 -3.68 -8.70
CA PHE A 211 31.02 -4.96 -9.34
C PHE A 211 29.61 -5.05 -9.89
N THR A 212 28.80 -3.97 -9.75
CA THR A 212 27.41 -3.98 -10.19
C THR A 212 27.30 -3.46 -11.62
N THR A 213 26.71 -4.26 -12.49
CA THR A 213 26.44 -3.98 -13.90
C THR A 213 24.95 -4.21 -14.21
N PRO A 214 24.47 -3.97 -15.43
CA PRO A 214 23.10 -4.34 -15.78
C PRO A 214 22.76 -5.82 -15.57
N HIS A 215 23.76 -6.71 -15.70
CA HIS A 215 23.53 -8.16 -15.71
C HIS A 215 24.20 -8.90 -14.52
N LEU A 216 24.84 -8.17 -13.63
CA LEU A 216 25.50 -8.71 -12.44
C LEU A 216 25.35 -7.75 -11.28
N ILE A 217 24.92 -8.24 -10.11
CA ILE A 217 24.93 -7.49 -8.86
C ILE A 217 25.71 -8.26 -7.80
N VAL A 218 26.55 -7.54 -7.05
CA VAL A 218 27.28 -8.09 -5.91
C VAL A 218 26.81 -7.38 -4.64
N GLU A 219 26.35 -8.17 -3.70
CA GLU A 219 25.79 -7.69 -2.43
C GLU A 219 26.32 -8.49 -1.24
N GLU A 220 26.23 -7.93 -0.05
CA GLU A 220 26.62 -8.59 1.20
C GLU A 220 25.85 -9.89 1.39
N TYR A 221 26.57 -10.97 1.74
CA TYR A 221 25.90 -12.19 2.20
C TYR A 221 25.38 -11.99 3.62
N ILE A 222 24.08 -12.16 3.79
CA ILE A 222 23.42 -12.10 5.11
C ILE A 222 23.30 -13.53 5.64
N ASP A 223 24.15 -13.87 6.61
CA ASP A 223 24.05 -15.12 7.36
C ASP A 223 22.98 -14.94 8.45
N GLY A 224 21.73 -15.18 8.09
CA GLY A 224 20.56 -14.94 8.93
C GLY A 224 19.57 -16.11 8.90
N ILE A 225 18.73 -16.18 9.92
CA ILE A 225 17.66 -17.17 10.04
C ILE A 225 16.47 -16.74 9.16
N PRO A 226 15.97 -17.58 8.27
CA PRO A 226 14.75 -17.28 7.51
C PRO A 226 13.58 -16.95 8.43
N LEU A 227 12.82 -15.90 8.09
CA LEU A 227 11.74 -15.43 8.96
C LEU A 227 10.63 -16.47 9.18
N ASN A 228 10.46 -17.43 8.28
CA ASN A 228 9.52 -18.52 8.39
C ASN A 228 10.06 -19.76 9.15
N ASP A 229 11.32 -19.74 9.58
CA ASP A 229 11.87 -20.78 10.45
C ASP A 229 11.70 -20.39 11.93
N TYR A 230 10.45 -20.47 12.40
CA TYR A 230 10.07 -20.08 13.75
C TYR A 230 10.82 -20.88 14.83
N SER A 231 11.09 -22.15 14.54
CA SER A 231 11.81 -23.03 15.46
C SER A 231 13.22 -22.52 15.71
N GLN A 232 13.96 -22.22 14.64
CA GLN A 232 15.33 -21.73 14.72
C GLN A 232 15.38 -20.31 15.33
N LEU A 233 14.38 -19.47 15.05
CA LEU A 233 14.26 -18.15 15.69
C LEU A 233 14.11 -18.25 17.20
N ILE A 234 13.23 -19.14 17.69
CA ILE A 234 13.03 -19.38 19.13
C ILE A 234 14.30 -19.95 19.77
N GLU A 235 14.96 -20.93 19.14
CA GLU A 235 16.21 -21.51 19.63
C GLU A 235 17.33 -20.47 19.70
N ALA A 236 17.36 -19.52 18.79
CA ALA A 236 18.30 -18.39 18.79
C ALA A 236 17.92 -17.29 19.81
N GLY A 237 16.82 -17.45 20.55
CA GLY A 237 16.39 -16.54 21.61
C GLY A 237 15.60 -15.33 21.13
N TYR A 238 15.05 -15.35 19.91
CA TYR A 238 14.18 -14.28 19.42
C TYR A 238 12.76 -14.44 19.93
N ASP A 239 12.16 -13.32 20.36
CA ASP A 239 10.74 -13.22 20.64
C ASP A 239 9.99 -12.98 19.32
N LEU A 240 9.18 -13.97 18.90
CA LEU A 240 8.44 -13.91 17.64
C LEU A 240 7.46 -12.74 17.59
N GLU A 241 6.81 -12.43 18.73
CA GLU A 241 5.85 -11.33 18.83
C GLU A 241 6.55 -9.97 18.64
N ASP A 242 7.73 -9.79 19.23
CA ASP A 242 8.57 -8.59 19.03
C ASP A 242 9.05 -8.47 17.58
N VAL A 243 9.45 -9.57 16.95
CA VAL A 243 9.83 -9.60 15.52
C VAL A 243 8.65 -9.21 14.64
N GLY A 244 7.48 -9.80 14.86
CA GLY A 244 6.25 -9.47 14.13
C GLY A 244 5.86 -8.00 14.27
N LYS A 245 5.89 -7.47 15.49
CA LYS A 245 5.64 -6.06 15.80
C LYS A 245 6.61 -5.13 15.04
N LYS A 246 7.90 -5.41 15.08
CA LYS A 246 8.94 -4.63 14.38
C LYS A 246 8.73 -4.63 12.88
N LEU A 247 8.41 -5.80 12.30
CA LEU A 247 8.12 -5.93 10.87
C LEU A 247 6.93 -5.05 10.47
N MET A 248 5.80 -5.16 11.20
CA MET A 248 4.58 -4.42 10.92
C MET A 248 4.78 -2.91 11.05
N LEU A 249 5.39 -2.43 12.14
CA LEU A 249 5.67 -1.01 12.34
C LEU A 249 6.60 -0.45 11.26
N SER A 250 7.58 -1.24 10.82
CA SER A 250 8.45 -0.84 9.73
C SER A 250 7.71 -0.71 8.41
N PHE A 251 6.77 -1.61 8.12
CA PHE A 251 5.95 -1.57 6.92
C PHE A 251 4.99 -0.35 6.93
N ILE A 252 4.31 -0.11 8.04
CA ILE A 252 3.48 1.09 8.20
C ILE A 252 4.29 2.36 7.92
N LYS A 253 5.51 2.45 8.46
CA LYS A 253 6.42 3.58 8.19
C LYS A 253 6.76 3.71 6.71
N GLN A 254 7.14 2.59 6.05
CA GLN A 254 7.49 2.57 4.63
C GLN A 254 6.33 3.11 3.76
N VAL A 255 5.09 2.71 4.05
CA VAL A 255 3.89 3.10 3.29
C VAL A 255 3.50 4.55 3.59
N PHE A 256 3.22 4.86 4.84
CA PHE A 256 2.54 6.10 5.21
C PHE A 256 3.50 7.29 5.44
N LYS A 257 4.74 7.03 5.84
CA LYS A 257 5.73 8.09 6.07
C LYS A 257 6.68 8.25 4.89
N ASP A 258 7.30 7.17 4.42
CA ASP A 258 8.31 7.25 3.37
C ASP A 258 7.67 7.28 1.97
N GLY A 259 6.52 6.62 1.78
CA GLY A 259 5.89 6.44 0.47
C GLY A 259 6.73 5.54 -0.46
N TYR A 260 7.67 4.80 0.11
CA TYR A 260 8.53 3.85 -0.59
C TYR A 260 8.66 2.57 0.23
N PHE A 261 8.07 1.49 -0.27
CA PHE A 261 7.89 0.27 0.49
C PHE A 261 8.28 -0.97 -0.32
N HIS A 262 8.61 -2.04 0.39
CA HIS A 262 8.88 -3.33 -0.22
C HIS A 262 7.58 -3.93 -0.79
N GLY A 263 7.56 -4.21 -2.08
CA GLY A 263 6.36 -4.66 -2.78
C GLY A 263 6.13 -6.18 -2.76
N ASP A 264 7.13 -6.95 -2.32
CA ASP A 264 7.04 -8.41 -2.20
C ASP A 264 7.75 -8.94 -0.94
N PRO A 265 7.26 -8.58 0.27
CA PRO A 265 7.86 -8.97 1.55
C PRO A 265 7.56 -10.43 1.90
N HIS A 266 7.78 -11.34 0.94
CA HIS A 266 7.61 -12.77 1.15
C HIS A 266 8.57 -13.28 2.24
N PRO A 267 8.19 -14.23 3.11
CA PRO A 267 9.06 -14.75 4.18
C PRO A 267 10.44 -15.23 3.69
N GLY A 268 10.52 -15.73 2.46
CA GLY A 268 11.79 -16.14 1.83
C GLY A 268 12.74 -14.98 1.50
N ASN A 269 12.22 -13.74 1.48
CA ASN A 269 13.00 -12.53 1.23
C ASN A 269 13.38 -11.79 2.53
N LEU A 270 13.08 -12.39 3.69
CA LEU A 270 13.28 -11.83 5.01
C LEU A 270 14.14 -12.76 5.88
N LEU A 271 15.27 -12.24 6.35
CA LEU A 271 16.17 -12.94 7.26
C LEU A 271 16.27 -12.18 8.58
N VAL A 272 16.42 -12.90 9.69
CA VAL A 272 16.69 -12.28 11.00
C VAL A 272 18.17 -12.51 11.33
N ARG A 273 18.93 -11.41 11.56
CA ARG A 273 20.33 -11.42 11.97
C ARG A 273 20.62 -10.29 12.95
N ASP A 274 21.25 -10.60 14.06
CA ASP A 274 21.69 -9.61 15.07
C ASP A 274 20.54 -8.70 15.55
N GLY A 275 19.33 -9.25 15.72
CA GLY A 275 18.14 -8.51 16.14
C GLY A 275 17.53 -7.62 15.05
N LYS A 276 17.99 -7.74 13.80
CA LYS A 276 17.46 -7.00 12.65
C LYS A 276 16.75 -7.91 11.68
N ILE A 277 15.66 -7.40 11.11
CA ILE A 277 14.96 -8.00 9.98
C ILE A 277 15.63 -7.49 8.70
N CYS A 278 16.31 -8.37 7.98
CA CYS A 278 17.04 -8.04 6.76
C CYS A 278 16.21 -8.40 5.54
N PHE A 279 15.93 -7.42 4.68
CA PHE A 279 15.33 -7.62 3.37
C PHE A 279 16.46 -7.94 2.36
N ILE A 280 16.29 -9.00 1.55
CA ILE A 280 17.34 -9.53 0.67
C ILE A 280 17.00 -9.56 -0.82
N ASP A 281 15.79 -9.21 -1.22
CA ASP A 281 15.36 -9.10 -2.61
C ASP A 281 14.60 -7.77 -2.80
N PHE A 282 15.04 -6.95 -3.75
CA PHE A 282 14.48 -5.62 -4.01
C PHE A 282 13.98 -5.47 -5.45
N GLY A 283 13.63 -6.58 -6.07
CA GLY A 283 13.13 -6.61 -7.45
C GLY A 283 11.78 -5.89 -7.61
N ILE A 284 10.92 -5.91 -6.59
CA ILE A 284 9.61 -5.26 -6.62
C ILE A 284 9.51 -4.26 -5.48
N MET A 285 9.47 -2.98 -5.83
CA MET A 285 9.26 -1.88 -4.89
C MET A 285 7.99 -1.10 -5.24
N GLY A 286 7.25 -0.69 -4.21
CA GLY A 286 6.13 0.23 -4.34
C GLY A 286 6.59 1.67 -4.08
N GLU A 287 6.07 2.60 -4.88
CA GLU A 287 6.32 4.04 -4.69
C GLU A 287 5.00 4.80 -4.76
N LEU A 288 4.66 5.48 -3.67
CA LEU A 288 3.47 6.31 -3.57
C LEU A 288 3.87 7.77 -3.76
N GLU A 289 3.35 8.39 -4.78
CA GLU A 289 3.47 9.83 -4.95
C GLU A 289 2.89 10.57 -3.75
N VAL A 290 3.36 11.80 -3.51
CA VAL A 290 2.94 12.60 -2.34
C VAL A 290 1.42 12.75 -2.27
N GLY A 291 0.76 12.99 -3.41
CA GLY A 291 -0.71 13.08 -3.49
C GLY A 291 -1.41 11.78 -3.12
N MET A 292 -0.95 10.65 -3.65
CA MET A 292 -1.52 9.34 -3.37
C MET A 292 -1.35 8.95 -1.89
N ARG A 293 -0.16 9.22 -1.32
CA ARG A 293 0.09 9.02 0.10
C ARG A 293 -0.83 9.84 0.99
N ALA A 294 -1.05 11.12 0.65
CA ALA A 294 -2.00 11.97 1.35
C ALA A 294 -3.42 11.37 1.28
N SER A 295 -3.85 10.92 0.12
CA SER A 295 -5.18 10.31 -0.06
C SER A 295 -5.34 9.00 0.71
N LEU A 296 -4.30 8.17 0.84
CA LEU A 296 -4.33 6.99 1.70
C LEU A 296 -4.47 7.36 3.19
N ASN A 297 -3.80 8.43 3.63
CA ASN A 297 -4.00 8.96 4.98
C ASN A 297 -5.43 9.47 5.18
N ASP A 298 -6.01 10.15 4.16
CA ASP A 298 -7.40 10.60 4.20
C ASP A 298 -8.39 9.43 4.23
N ILE A 299 -8.12 8.32 3.54
CA ILE A 299 -8.90 7.08 3.63
C ILE A 299 -8.91 6.56 5.07
N LEU A 300 -7.74 6.43 5.72
CA LEU A 300 -7.64 5.98 7.10
C LEU A 300 -8.34 6.92 8.07
N TYR A 301 -8.14 8.23 7.90
CA TYR A 301 -8.81 9.23 8.74
C TYR A 301 -10.33 9.16 8.60
N SER A 302 -10.82 9.13 7.36
CA SER A 302 -12.27 9.05 7.07
C SER A 302 -12.88 7.75 7.59
N PHE A 303 -12.14 6.62 7.51
CA PHE A 303 -12.55 5.36 8.09
C PHE A 303 -12.72 5.47 9.62
N THR A 304 -11.72 6.00 10.33
CA THR A 304 -11.78 6.16 11.78
C THR A 304 -12.82 7.18 12.24
N ALA A 305 -13.05 8.23 11.44
CA ALA A 305 -14.05 9.26 11.68
C ALA A 305 -15.46 8.86 11.24
N GLN A 306 -15.63 7.72 10.55
CA GLN A 306 -16.89 7.30 9.93
C GLN A 306 -17.44 8.36 8.95
N ASP A 307 -16.51 9.04 8.24
CA ASP A 307 -16.84 10.12 7.29
C ASP A 307 -17.02 9.56 5.88
N VAL A 308 -18.26 9.34 5.48
CA VAL A 308 -18.65 8.81 4.16
C VAL A 308 -18.19 9.74 3.03
N ASP A 309 -18.36 11.05 3.19
CA ASP A 309 -18.01 12.04 2.16
C ASP A 309 -16.48 12.14 1.98
N GLY A 310 -15.73 12.17 3.08
CA GLY A 310 -14.28 12.16 3.09
C GLY A 310 -13.73 10.90 2.44
N MET A 311 -14.24 9.74 2.84
CA MET A 311 -13.85 8.44 2.31
C MET A 311 -14.12 8.33 0.80
N THR A 312 -15.31 8.74 0.35
CA THR A 312 -15.69 8.75 -1.07
C THR A 312 -14.73 9.61 -1.90
N LYS A 313 -14.37 10.81 -1.41
CA LYS A 313 -13.42 11.69 -2.09
C LYS A 313 -12.02 11.09 -2.14
N ALA A 314 -11.56 10.52 -1.04
CA ALA A 314 -10.24 9.92 -0.94
C ALA A 314 -10.11 8.69 -1.86
N ILE A 315 -11.14 7.84 -1.96
CA ILE A 315 -11.20 6.74 -2.91
C ILE A 315 -11.07 7.24 -4.35
N LEU A 316 -11.84 8.27 -4.72
CA LEU A 316 -11.78 8.84 -6.07
C LEU A 316 -10.42 9.47 -6.42
N SER A 317 -9.65 9.89 -5.42
CA SER A 317 -8.33 10.47 -5.65
C SER A 317 -7.22 9.43 -5.89
N VAL A 318 -7.42 8.17 -5.47
CA VAL A 318 -6.47 7.07 -5.69
C VAL A 318 -6.87 6.13 -6.84
N THR A 319 -8.03 6.37 -7.46
CA THR A 319 -8.57 5.55 -8.54
C THR A 319 -8.79 6.36 -9.81
N GLN A 320 -8.79 5.67 -10.95
CA GLN A 320 -9.23 6.23 -12.23
C GLN A 320 -10.65 5.74 -12.53
N PHE A 321 -11.46 6.61 -13.11
CA PHE A 321 -12.85 6.29 -13.44
C PHE A 321 -13.29 6.99 -14.73
N ASP A 322 -14.23 6.36 -15.43
CA ASP A 322 -14.80 6.89 -16.67
C ASP A 322 -15.96 7.87 -16.38
N ASN A 323 -16.38 8.62 -17.39
CA ASN A 323 -17.46 9.63 -17.30
C ASN A 323 -18.83 9.09 -16.86
N GLY A 324 -18.98 7.78 -16.70
CA GLY A 324 -20.23 7.12 -16.27
C GLY A 324 -20.35 6.85 -14.77
N LEU A 325 -19.38 7.31 -13.95
CA LEU A 325 -19.40 7.07 -12.50
C LEU A 325 -20.65 7.63 -11.82
N ASN A 326 -21.42 6.78 -11.15
CA ASN A 326 -22.52 7.19 -10.28
C ASN A 326 -22.02 7.42 -8.85
N ARG A 327 -21.72 8.68 -8.52
CA ARG A 327 -21.21 9.05 -7.19
C ARG A 327 -22.18 8.71 -6.05
N ALA A 328 -23.48 8.67 -6.30
CA ALA A 328 -24.46 8.33 -5.26
C ALA A 328 -24.38 6.85 -4.90
N VAL A 329 -24.21 5.96 -5.89
CA VAL A 329 -24.00 4.53 -5.66
C VAL A 329 -22.68 4.29 -4.92
N LEU A 330 -21.59 4.92 -5.36
CA LEU A 330 -20.29 4.83 -4.68
C LEU A 330 -20.39 5.28 -3.21
N SER A 331 -21.06 6.41 -2.95
CA SER A 331 -21.26 6.90 -1.58
C SER A 331 -22.08 5.94 -0.73
N GLN A 332 -23.09 5.28 -1.32
CA GLN A 332 -23.89 4.26 -0.64
C GLN A 332 -23.07 3.00 -0.31
N ASP A 333 -22.24 2.54 -1.23
CA ASP A 333 -21.35 1.39 -0.99
C ASP A 333 -20.33 1.69 0.12
N VAL A 334 -19.76 2.90 0.14
CA VAL A 334 -18.88 3.39 1.20
C VAL A 334 -19.62 3.46 2.55
N GLU A 335 -20.84 3.97 2.57
CA GLU A 335 -21.66 4.02 3.78
C GLU A 335 -21.96 2.62 4.32
N GLN A 336 -22.28 1.66 3.45
CA GLN A 336 -22.49 0.26 3.84
C GLN A 336 -21.21 -0.37 4.41
N MET A 337 -20.06 -0.13 3.77
CA MET A 337 -18.78 -0.61 4.26
C MET A 337 -18.47 -0.02 5.65
N LEU A 338 -18.53 1.29 5.82
CA LEU A 338 -18.31 1.94 7.12
C LEU A 338 -19.29 1.47 8.18
N GLY A 339 -20.56 1.23 7.78
CA GLY A 339 -21.60 0.70 8.67
C GLY A 339 -21.27 -0.69 9.23
N ARG A 340 -20.66 -1.58 8.44
CA ARG A 340 -20.22 -2.91 8.90
C ARG A 340 -19.17 -2.82 10.01
N TYR A 341 -18.31 -1.83 9.95
CA TYR A 341 -17.24 -1.60 10.93
C TYR A 341 -17.62 -0.64 12.06
N SER A 342 -18.84 -0.10 12.03
CA SER A 342 -19.34 0.80 13.07
C SER A 342 -19.62 0.04 14.37
N GLY A 343 -18.91 0.39 15.44
CA GLY A 343 -19.07 -0.25 16.76
C GLY A 343 -18.35 -1.60 16.91
N VAL A 344 -17.63 -2.05 15.90
CA VAL A 344 -16.72 -3.19 16.02
C VAL A 344 -15.47 -2.72 16.76
N ASP A 345 -14.98 -3.55 17.69
CA ASP A 345 -13.71 -3.27 18.33
C ASP A 345 -12.60 -3.25 17.25
N LEU A 346 -11.86 -2.15 17.17
CA LEU A 346 -10.77 -2.00 16.18
C LEU A 346 -9.78 -3.18 16.25
N GLY A 347 -9.61 -3.78 17.43
CA GLY A 347 -8.76 -4.94 17.65
C GLY A 347 -9.18 -6.22 16.93
N SER A 348 -10.45 -6.34 16.61
CA SER A 348 -10.96 -7.51 15.87
C SER A 348 -10.97 -7.32 14.35
N LEU A 349 -10.54 -6.15 13.85
CA LEU A 349 -10.54 -5.85 12.41
C LEU A 349 -9.34 -6.48 11.70
N SER A 350 -9.61 -7.09 10.57
CA SER A 350 -8.61 -7.58 9.64
C SER A 350 -8.31 -6.49 8.60
N MET A 351 -7.03 -6.22 8.36
CA MET A 351 -6.60 -5.36 7.24
C MET A 351 -7.00 -6.00 5.90
N THR A 352 -6.94 -7.33 5.85
CA THR A 352 -7.37 -8.11 4.67
C THR A 352 -8.82 -7.84 4.34
N ASP A 353 -9.74 -7.97 5.33
CA ASP A 353 -11.17 -7.78 5.11
C ASP A 353 -11.48 -6.33 4.67
N LEU A 354 -10.77 -5.35 5.26
CA LEU A 354 -10.87 -3.95 4.87
C LEU A 354 -10.43 -3.69 3.43
N LEU A 355 -9.31 -4.29 3.02
CA LEU A 355 -8.80 -4.16 1.65
C LEU A 355 -9.70 -4.88 0.66
N GLU A 356 -10.22 -6.07 0.98
CA GLU A 356 -11.19 -6.79 0.16
C GLU A 356 -12.48 -5.98 -0.03
N ASP A 357 -13.00 -5.36 1.03
CA ASP A 357 -14.18 -4.49 0.94
C ASP A 357 -13.93 -3.25 0.08
N LEU A 358 -12.75 -2.63 0.19
CA LEU A 358 -12.35 -1.51 -0.67
C LEU A 358 -12.25 -1.93 -2.14
N LEU A 359 -11.65 -3.08 -2.41
CA LEU A 359 -11.54 -3.63 -3.77
C LEU A 359 -12.91 -3.99 -4.33
N ALA A 360 -13.81 -4.55 -3.52
CA ALA A 360 -15.20 -4.79 -3.93
C ALA A 360 -15.91 -3.48 -4.32
N ILE A 361 -15.71 -2.39 -3.57
CA ILE A 361 -16.22 -1.06 -3.94
C ILE A 361 -15.63 -0.61 -5.27
N PHE A 362 -14.32 -0.81 -5.50
CA PHE A 362 -13.68 -0.45 -6.78
C PHE A 362 -14.29 -1.23 -7.94
N GLN A 363 -14.45 -2.54 -7.80
CA GLN A 363 -15.03 -3.41 -8.82
C GLN A 363 -16.50 -3.07 -9.12
N ASN A 364 -17.34 -2.90 -8.09
CA ASN A 364 -18.76 -2.59 -8.23
C ASN A 364 -19.01 -1.25 -8.91
N ASN A 365 -18.13 -0.28 -8.68
CA ASN A 365 -18.24 1.07 -9.23
C ASN A 365 -17.35 1.30 -10.47
N HIS A 366 -16.76 0.23 -11.04
CA HIS A 366 -15.87 0.29 -12.21
C HIS A 366 -14.70 1.28 -12.03
N LEU A 367 -14.18 1.37 -10.80
CA LEU A 367 -12.99 2.16 -10.47
C LEU A 367 -11.75 1.32 -10.77
N LYS A 368 -10.77 1.94 -11.43
CA LYS A 368 -9.49 1.29 -11.72
C LYS A 368 -8.46 1.75 -10.69
N ALA A 369 -7.96 0.82 -9.88
CA ALA A 369 -6.84 1.09 -8.99
C ALA A 369 -5.56 1.34 -9.79
N SER A 370 -4.68 2.21 -9.30
CA SER A 370 -3.34 2.33 -9.88
C SER A 370 -2.50 1.09 -9.57
N SER A 371 -1.48 0.82 -10.40
CA SER A 371 -0.56 -0.30 -10.15
C SER A 371 0.12 -0.25 -8.77
N GLN A 372 0.32 0.95 -8.24
CA GLN A 372 0.92 1.14 -6.91
C GLN A 372 0.00 0.68 -5.78
N ILE A 373 -1.31 0.88 -5.92
CA ILE A 373 -2.32 0.38 -4.96
C ILE A 373 -2.35 -1.15 -4.98
N THR A 374 -2.24 -1.76 -6.16
CA THR A 374 -2.21 -3.23 -6.28
C THR A 374 -0.95 -3.85 -5.64
N ILE A 375 0.22 -3.20 -5.83
CA ILE A 375 1.46 -3.62 -5.15
C ILE A 375 1.32 -3.46 -3.64
N LEU A 376 0.71 -2.36 -3.17
CA LEU A 376 0.45 -2.11 -1.76
C LEU A 376 -0.47 -3.17 -1.16
N GLU A 377 -1.56 -3.51 -1.84
CA GLU A 377 -2.49 -4.57 -1.46
C GLU A 377 -1.74 -5.90 -1.23
N LYS A 378 -1.00 -6.36 -2.27
CA LYS A 378 -0.23 -7.61 -2.17
C LYS A 378 0.74 -7.59 -0.99
N ALA A 379 1.52 -6.52 -0.86
CA ALA A 379 2.49 -6.39 0.22
C ALA A 379 1.82 -6.36 1.61
N SER A 380 0.67 -5.69 1.74
CA SER A 380 -0.10 -5.63 2.98
C SER A 380 -0.62 -7.01 3.38
N LEU A 381 -1.18 -7.78 2.44
CA LEU A 381 -1.66 -9.14 2.68
C LEU A 381 -0.54 -10.08 3.13
N GLN A 382 0.64 -9.98 2.50
CA GLN A 382 1.80 -10.79 2.87
C GLN A 382 2.31 -10.43 4.28
N ILE A 383 2.45 -9.14 4.58
CA ILE A 383 2.90 -8.68 5.91
C ILE A 383 1.89 -9.05 7.00
N GLU A 384 0.59 -8.90 6.74
CA GLU A 384 -0.44 -9.31 7.69
C GLU A 384 -0.41 -10.81 7.95
N GLY A 385 -0.24 -11.63 6.88
CA GLY A 385 -0.09 -13.07 7.02
C GLY A 385 1.08 -13.44 7.92
N ILE A 386 2.27 -12.88 7.68
CA ILE A 386 3.44 -13.09 8.53
C ILE A 386 3.20 -12.60 9.96
N PHE A 387 2.60 -11.42 10.12
CA PHE A 387 2.32 -10.85 11.44
C PHE A 387 1.39 -11.74 12.27
N ARG A 388 0.34 -12.29 11.66
CA ARG A 388 -0.60 -13.21 12.33
C ARG A 388 0.06 -14.52 12.78
N GLU A 389 1.06 -15.01 12.03
CA GLU A 389 1.82 -16.20 12.41
C GLU A 389 2.83 -15.92 13.54
N LEU A 390 3.48 -14.74 13.51
CA LEU A 390 4.47 -14.36 14.53
C LEU A 390 3.83 -13.81 15.81
N ALA A 391 2.74 -13.07 15.71
CA ALA A 391 2.10 -12.37 16.82
C ALA A 391 0.57 -12.59 16.83
N PRO A 392 0.07 -13.84 16.97
CA PRO A 392 -1.34 -14.17 16.83
C PRO A 392 -2.25 -13.51 17.86
N ASN A 393 -1.70 -13.11 19.02
CA ASN A 393 -2.45 -12.46 20.10
C ASN A 393 -2.38 -10.94 20.06
N MET A 394 -1.62 -10.36 19.14
CA MET A 394 -1.44 -8.91 19.05
C MET A 394 -2.47 -8.31 18.09
N ASP A 395 -3.10 -7.23 18.53
CA ASP A 395 -4.05 -6.48 17.71
C ASP A 395 -3.33 -5.52 16.76
N LEU A 396 -3.45 -5.82 15.46
CA LEU A 396 -2.85 -5.04 14.39
C LEU A 396 -3.36 -3.60 14.34
N MET A 397 -4.67 -3.40 14.53
CA MET A 397 -5.27 -2.07 14.40
C MET A 397 -4.92 -1.17 15.58
N THR A 398 -4.82 -1.74 16.77
CA THR A 398 -4.31 -1.02 17.95
C THR A 398 -2.84 -0.63 17.72
N LEU A 399 -2.02 -1.53 17.21
CA LEU A 399 -0.62 -1.25 16.89
C LEU A 399 -0.49 -0.12 15.84
N ALA A 400 -1.29 -0.17 14.78
CA ALA A 400 -1.31 0.87 13.75
C ALA A 400 -1.77 2.22 14.33
N LYS A 401 -2.85 2.24 15.10
CA LYS A 401 -3.37 3.43 15.76
C LYS A 401 -2.32 4.09 16.66
N ASP A 402 -1.65 3.30 17.50
CA ASP A 402 -0.61 3.82 18.39
C ASP A 402 0.55 4.42 17.60
N TYR A 403 0.98 3.75 16.53
CA TYR A 403 1.98 4.29 15.62
C TYR A 403 1.57 5.63 15.00
N PHE A 404 0.33 5.75 14.52
CA PHE A 404 -0.17 6.99 13.92
C PHE A 404 -0.27 8.12 14.94
N LEU A 405 -0.74 7.83 16.15
CA LEU A 405 -0.84 8.84 17.22
C LEU A 405 0.54 9.36 17.65
N GLU A 406 1.54 8.49 17.72
CA GLU A 406 2.89 8.85 18.14
C GLU A 406 3.69 9.58 17.04
N ASN A 407 3.56 9.13 15.79
CA ASN A 407 4.46 9.57 14.71
C ASN A 407 3.85 10.59 13.75
N MET A 408 2.53 10.61 13.56
CA MET A 408 1.86 11.46 12.59
C MET A 408 1.04 12.58 13.23
N GLY A 409 0.66 12.45 14.51
CA GLY A 409 -0.10 13.46 15.22
C GLY A 409 0.53 14.86 15.20
N PRO A 410 1.84 15.03 15.43
CA PRO A 410 2.50 16.33 15.37
C PRO A 410 2.57 16.94 13.97
N ASP A 411 2.72 16.12 12.94
CA ASP A 411 2.80 16.59 11.56
C ASP A 411 1.41 16.91 10.97
N MET A 412 0.38 16.15 11.34
CA MET A 412 -1.01 16.50 11.03
C MET A 412 -1.44 17.79 11.73
N LEU A 413 -1.01 17.99 12.97
CA LEU A 413 -1.27 19.25 13.70
C LEU A 413 -0.57 20.44 13.05
N LYS A 414 0.66 20.27 12.56
CA LYS A 414 1.39 21.31 11.80
C LYS A 414 0.72 21.60 10.46
N GLN A 415 0.22 20.59 9.75
CA GLN A 415 -0.52 20.80 8.49
C GLN A 415 -1.87 21.49 8.74
N ALA A 416 -2.61 21.08 9.78
CA ALA A 416 -3.86 21.74 10.17
C ALA A 416 -3.64 23.18 10.67
N LEU A 417 -2.49 23.47 11.26
CA LEU A 417 -2.11 24.81 11.73
C LEU A 417 -1.35 25.63 10.69
N ASN A 418 -1.09 25.10 9.51
CA ASN A 418 -0.45 25.87 8.45
C ASN A 418 -1.38 27.01 8.00
N LYS A 419 -0.83 28.24 7.96
CA LYS A 419 -1.59 29.47 7.64
C LYS A 419 -2.39 29.35 6.33
N GLU A 420 -1.86 28.64 5.34
CA GLU A 420 -2.54 28.43 4.06
C GLU A 420 -3.75 27.49 4.20
N SER A 421 -3.65 26.40 4.97
CA SER A 421 -4.77 25.47 5.24
C SER A 421 -5.87 26.17 6.05
N ILE A 422 -5.49 26.92 7.08
CA ILE A 422 -6.44 27.71 7.89
C ILE A 422 -7.14 28.79 7.04
N LEU A 423 -6.42 29.47 6.15
CA LEU A 423 -7.01 30.47 5.25
C LEU A 423 -7.95 29.82 4.23
N ILE A 424 -7.61 28.64 3.71
CA ILE A 424 -8.45 27.87 2.79
C ILE A 424 -9.72 27.38 3.51
N GLU A 425 -9.60 26.82 4.70
CA GLU A 425 -10.76 26.39 5.50
C GLU A 425 -11.62 27.58 5.92
N LEU A 426 -11.01 28.69 6.34
CA LEU A 426 -11.73 29.93 6.65
C LEU A 426 -12.44 30.48 5.42
N PHE A 427 -11.80 30.43 4.26
CA PHE A 427 -12.42 30.81 2.98
C PHE A 427 -13.59 29.90 2.61
N TYR A 428 -13.45 28.58 2.79
CA TYR A 428 -14.54 27.62 2.62
C TYR A 428 -15.67 27.85 3.61
N LEU A 429 -15.36 28.14 4.87
CA LEU A 429 -16.34 28.45 5.92
C LEU A 429 -17.10 29.75 5.62
N ILE A 430 -16.39 30.79 5.16
CA ILE A 430 -17.01 32.05 4.75
C ILE A 430 -17.85 31.88 3.47
N ARG A 431 -17.35 31.12 2.49
CA ARG A 431 -18.05 30.86 1.24
C ARG A 431 -19.30 29.98 1.43
N ASN A 432 -19.20 28.94 2.25
CA ASN A 432 -20.30 28.04 2.57
C ASN A 432 -21.22 28.62 3.66
N GLY A 433 -20.67 29.44 4.57
CA GLY A 433 -21.41 30.12 5.63
C GLY A 433 -22.52 31.06 5.10
N LYS A 434 -22.35 31.60 3.90
CA LYS A 434 -23.43 32.37 3.23
C LYS A 434 -24.70 31.54 2.95
N ASN A 435 -24.58 30.24 2.87
CA ASN A 435 -25.71 29.34 2.59
C ASN A 435 -26.32 28.72 3.88
N ILE A 436 -25.68 28.89 5.04
CA ILE A 436 -26.19 28.37 6.32
C ILE A 436 -27.57 28.94 6.66
N PRO A 437 -27.80 30.25 6.57
CA PRO A 437 -29.14 30.80 6.86
C PRO A 437 -30.22 30.25 5.95
N ARG A 438 -29.90 30.04 4.67
CA ARG A 438 -30.85 29.50 3.68
C ARG A 438 -31.16 28.01 3.91
N ARG A 439 -30.16 27.21 4.28
CA ARG A 439 -30.36 25.79 4.64
C ARG A 439 -31.10 25.63 5.96
N LEU A 440 -30.80 26.51 6.93
CA LEU A 440 -31.53 26.55 8.20
C LEU A 440 -33.00 26.94 8.00
N HIS A 441 -33.26 27.90 7.14
CA HIS A 441 -34.64 28.30 6.77
C HIS A 441 -35.38 27.14 6.09
N GLN A 442 -34.76 26.45 5.15
CA GLN A 442 -35.34 25.28 4.48
C GLN A 442 -35.63 24.13 5.45
N LEU A 443 -34.74 23.87 6.41
CA LEU A 443 -34.94 22.91 7.48
C LEU A 443 -36.12 23.30 8.39
N LEU A 444 -36.19 24.56 8.79
CA LEU A 444 -37.29 25.08 9.59
C LEU A 444 -38.65 25.01 8.83
N GLU A 445 -38.67 25.33 7.53
CA GLU A 445 -39.87 25.15 6.71
C GLU A 445 -40.30 23.67 6.58
N GLN A 446 -39.33 22.75 6.45
CA GLN A 446 -39.63 21.30 6.41
C GLN A 446 -40.16 20.79 7.76
N ILE A 447 -39.65 21.31 8.89
CA ILE A 447 -40.20 21.03 10.23
C ILE A 447 -41.60 21.58 10.41
N LEU A 448 -41.82 22.84 10.04
CA LEU A 448 -43.12 23.51 10.16
C LEU A 448 -44.20 22.91 9.26
N ASN A 449 -43.79 22.38 8.11
CA ASN A 449 -44.71 21.73 7.15
C ASN A 449 -44.95 20.24 7.42
N GLY A 450 -44.39 19.69 8.52
CA GLY A 450 -44.61 18.29 8.92
C GLY A 450 -44.04 17.25 7.93
N ARG A 451 -43.10 17.63 7.08
CA ARG A 451 -42.55 16.77 6.02
C ARG A 451 -41.27 16.01 6.41
N ILE A 452 -40.85 16.07 7.67
CA ILE A 452 -39.72 15.28 8.16
C ILE A 452 -40.25 13.94 8.62
N VAL A 453 -39.93 12.89 7.87
CA VAL A 453 -40.08 11.51 8.30
C VAL A 453 -38.78 11.12 9.00
N VAL A 454 -38.82 11.05 10.33
CA VAL A 454 -37.68 10.56 11.14
C VAL A 454 -37.88 9.06 11.33
N ASN A 455 -37.14 8.25 10.60
CA ASN A 455 -37.06 6.82 10.88
C ASN A 455 -36.25 6.62 12.16
N HIS A 456 -36.91 6.20 13.24
CA HIS A 456 -36.27 5.90 14.51
C HIS A 456 -35.86 4.42 14.57
N ASP A 457 -34.58 4.14 14.38
CA ASP A 457 -33.98 2.92 14.92
C ASP A 457 -33.41 3.21 16.33
N PHE A 458 -34.15 2.75 17.34
CA PHE A 458 -33.79 2.92 18.75
C PHE A 458 -32.74 1.89 19.19
N ILE A 459 -31.47 2.07 18.78
CA ILE A 459 -30.36 1.34 19.39
C ILE A 459 -29.33 2.37 19.90
N ASN A 460 -29.19 2.48 21.23
CA ASN A 460 -28.25 3.32 21.98
C ASN A 460 -28.42 4.86 21.97
N PHE A 461 -29.64 5.36 22.06
CA PHE A 461 -29.93 6.80 22.07
C PHE A 461 -29.48 7.52 23.37
N SER A 462 -29.48 6.85 24.53
CA SER A 462 -29.20 7.47 25.84
C SER A 462 -27.75 7.90 26.05
N GLY A 463 -26.79 7.25 25.43
CA GLY A 463 -25.37 7.61 25.50
C GLY A 463 -25.00 8.82 24.61
N ARG A 464 -25.60 8.92 23.44
CA ARG A 464 -25.33 10.01 22.46
C ARG A 464 -25.98 11.34 22.87
N ILE A 465 -27.15 11.32 23.51
CA ILE A 465 -27.78 12.54 24.04
C ILE A 465 -26.89 13.20 25.09
N LYS A 466 -26.30 12.44 26.01
CA LYS A 466 -25.40 12.98 27.03
C LYS A 466 -24.15 13.63 26.43
N VAL A 467 -23.62 13.08 25.37
CA VAL A 467 -22.46 13.67 24.66
C VAL A 467 -22.87 14.94 23.92
N PHE A 468 -24.03 14.92 23.24
CA PHE A 468 -24.55 16.08 22.51
C PHE A 468 -24.94 17.22 23.45
N GLU A 469 -25.62 16.94 24.54
CA GLU A 469 -25.94 17.90 25.62
C GLU A 469 -24.69 18.55 26.20
N LYS A 470 -23.63 17.77 26.35
CA LYS A 470 -22.35 18.22 26.87
C LYS A 470 -21.60 19.15 25.89
N VAL A 471 -21.64 18.81 24.59
CA VAL A 471 -21.07 19.64 23.52
C VAL A 471 -21.87 20.94 23.39
N LEU A 472 -23.20 20.87 23.40
CA LEU A 472 -24.08 22.02 23.33
C LEU A 472 -23.87 22.98 24.51
N ASN A 473 -23.77 22.46 25.73
CA ASN A 473 -23.51 23.25 26.93
C ASN A 473 -22.14 23.96 26.89
N ASN A 474 -21.11 23.30 26.34
CA ASN A 474 -19.80 23.92 26.17
C ASN A 474 -19.83 25.00 25.07
N LEU A 475 -20.58 24.80 23.98
CA LEU A 475 -20.75 25.76 22.91
C LEU A 475 -21.48 27.03 23.42
N VAL A 476 -22.55 26.84 24.17
CA VAL A 476 -23.30 27.96 24.80
C VAL A 476 -22.40 28.77 25.73
N LEU A 477 -21.60 28.08 26.56
CA LEU A 477 -20.67 28.73 27.46
C LEU A 477 -19.57 29.51 26.73
N ALA A 478 -19.06 28.96 25.65
CA ALA A 478 -18.07 29.64 24.79
C ALA A 478 -18.64 30.89 24.10
N LEU A 479 -19.88 30.80 23.59
CA LEU A 479 -20.57 31.93 22.96
C LEU A 479 -20.89 33.05 23.96
N LEU A 480 -21.33 32.70 25.18
CA LEU A 480 -21.53 33.67 26.26
C LEU A 480 -20.22 34.36 26.67
N THR A 481 -19.16 33.60 26.80
CA THR A 481 -17.81 34.11 27.09
C THR A 481 -17.38 35.12 26.04
N LEU A 482 -17.49 34.76 24.77
CA LEU A 482 -17.15 35.62 23.63
C LEU A 482 -18.03 36.90 23.61
N GLY A 483 -19.33 36.75 23.86
CA GLY A 483 -20.29 37.85 23.92
C GLY A 483 -19.94 38.87 25.01
N PHE A 484 -19.60 38.40 26.22
CA PHE A 484 -19.19 39.30 27.29
C PHE A 484 -17.86 39.98 27.04
N LEU A 485 -16.86 39.27 26.49
CA LEU A 485 -15.56 39.87 26.16
C LEU A 485 -15.68 40.92 25.04
N LEU A 486 -16.45 40.63 24.00
CA LEU A 486 -16.68 41.58 22.91
C LEU A 486 -17.47 42.80 23.39
N SER A 487 -18.52 42.60 24.17
CA SER A 487 -19.31 43.70 24.72
C SER A 487 -18.49 44.57 25.65
N GLY A 488 -17.66 43.95 26.52
CA GLY A 488 -16.73 44.68 27.40
C GLY A 488 -15.71 45.48 26.60
N ALA A 489 -15.11 44.91 25.56
CA ALA A 489 -14.14 45.59 24.71
C ALA A 489 -14.77 46.77 23.92
N LEU A 490 -16.00 46.63 23.44
CA LEU A 490 -16.73 47.68 22.73
C LEU A 490 -17.13 48.85 23.67
N LEU A 491 -17.49 48.53 24.92
CA LEU A 491 -17.87 49.54 25.93
C LEU A 491 -16.65 50.26 26.51
N ALA A 492 -15.49 49.63 26.56
CA ALA A 492 -14.26 50.22 27.07
C ALA A 492 -13.82 51.47 26.32
N ASN A 493 -14.28 51.60 25.06
CA ASN A 493 -13.96 52.75 24.18
C ASN A 493 -15.02 53.86 24.25
N LYS A 494 -16.05 53.77 25.14
CA LYS A 494 -17.09 54.79 25.30
C LYS A 494 -17.01 55.45 26.67
N SER A 495 -16.81 56.76 26.69
CA SER A 495 -16.81 57.56 27.91
C SER A 495 -18.15 57.46 28.66
N GLY A 496 -18.10 57.19 29.97
CA GLY A 496 -19.26 57.02 30.83
C GLY A 496 -19.71 55.57 31.05
N PHE A 497 -19.12 54.59 30.33
CA PHE A 497 -19.46 53.17 30.48
C PHE A 497 -18.30 52.30 31.01
N GLU A 498 -17.27 52.91 31.55
CA GLU A 498 -16.04 52.26 32.00
C GLU A 498 -16.28 51.17 33.03
N ASN A 499 -17.13 51.44 34.03
CA ASN A 499 -17.45 50.47 35.07
C ASN A 499 -18.20 49.25 34.51
N LEU A 500 -19.08 49.46 33.55
CA LEU A 500 -19.83 48.38 32.89
C LEU A 500 -18.93 47.55 31.97
N ALA A 501 -17.96 48.18 31.30
CA ALA A 501 -16.94 47.53 30.49
C ALA A 501 -16.08 46.55 31.36
N TRP A 502 -15.60 47.01 32.51
CA TRP A 502 -14.85 46.19 33.44
C TRP A 502 -15.67 45.05 34.02
N LEU A 503 -16.95 45.26 34.29
CA LEU A 503 -17.85 44.20 34.73
C LEU A 503 -18.00 43.08 33.66
N PHE A 504 -18.18 43.46 32.39
CA PHE A 504 -18.33 42.50 31.30
C PHE A 504 -17.03 41.77 30.96
N LEU A 505 -15.90 42.43 31.01
CA LEU A 505 -14.58 41.83 30.85
C LEU A 505 -14.30 40.85 32.01
N GLY A 506 -14.63 41.22 33.23
CA GLY A 506 -14.49 40.36 34.39
C GLY A 506 -15.37 39.09 34.32
N LEU A 507 -16.63 39.25 33.91
CA LEU A 507 -17.53 38.11 33.69
C LEU A 507 -17.03 37.21 32.55
N GLY A 508 -16.58 37.79 31.44
CA GLY A 508 -16.05 37.02 30.32
C GLY A 508 -14.79 36.24 30.69
N THR A 509 -13.85 36.86 31.42
CA THR A 509 -12.63 36.17 31.89
C THR A 509 -12.94 35.08 32.92
N PHE A 510 -13.91 35.29 33.79
CA PHE A 510 -14.37 34.28 34.77
C PHE A 510 -14.99 33.06 34.08
N LEU A 511 -15.84 33.28 33.06
CA LEU A 511 -16.44 32.22 32.26
C LEU A 511 -15.39 31.46 31.43
N ALA A 512 -14.39 32.17 30.88
CA ALA A 512 -13.25 31.56 30.21
C ALA A 512 -12.48 30.63 31.15
N LEU A 513 -12.21 31.07 32.38
CA LEU A 513 -11.50 30.27 33.36
C LEU A 513 -12.29 28.99 33.74
N ILE A 514 -13.62 29.10 33.94
CA ILE A 514 -14.49 27.94 34.16
C ILE A 514 -14.40 26.96 33.00
N THR A 515 -14.40 27.45 31.76
CA THR A 515 -14.31 26.61 30.55
C THR A 515 -12.97 25.86 30.51
N VAL A 516 -11.87 26.54 30.77
CA VAL A 516 -10.52 25.95 30.84
C VAL A 516 -10.41 24.92 31.96
N VAL A 517 -10.89 25.23 33.14
CA VAL A 517 -10.90 24.29 34.27
C VAL A 517 -11.72 23.05 33.95
N ARG A 518 -12.90 23.19 33.35
CA ARG A 518 -13.72 22.05 32.89
C ARG A 518 -13.02 21.18 31.86
N ILE A 519 -12.20 21.75 30.97
CA ILE A 519 -11.45 21.00 29.96
C ILE A 519 -10.27 20.26 30.60
N ILE A 520 -9.52 20.93 31.49
CA ILE A 520 -8.30 20.38 32.11
C ILE A 520 -8.62 19.29 33.17
N PHE A 521 -9.59 19.52 34.07
CA PHE A 521 -9.90 18.57 35.14
C PHE A 521 -10.74 17.36 34.75
N LYS A 522 -11.20 17.27 33.49
CA LYS A 522 -11.98 16.14 32.97
C LYS A 522 -11.13 15.02 32.36
N LYS A 523 -9.81 15.09 32.47
CA LYS A 523 -8.88 14.02 32.04
C LYS A 523 -8.62 12.95 33.12
N LYS A 524 -9.34 13.00 34.25
CA LYS A 524 -9.18 12.06 35.39
C LYS A 524 -10.50 11.42 35.83
N GLY A 525 -11.38 11.03 34.93
CA GLY A 525 -12.58 10.29 35.29
C GLY A 525 -13.12 9.50 34.11
#